data_88c49f90e87c21e51cdba475aa7c0f4f
#
_entry.id   88c49f90e87c21e51cdba475aa7c0f4f
#
_cell.length_a   1.000
_cell.length_b   1.000
_cell.length_c   1.000
_cell.angle_alpha   90.00
_cell.angle_beta   90.00
_cell.angle_gamma   90.00
#
_symmetry.space_group_name_H-M   'P 1'
#
loop_
_entity.id
_entity.type
_entity.pdbx_description
1 polymer ?
#
loop_
_entity_poly.entity_id
_entity_poly.type
_entity_poly.pdbx_seq_one_letter_code
_entity_poly.pdbx_strand_id
1 'polypeptide(L)'
;MAISKQEAAWQPKPDDVPQLMDEADAGNAISQYNLGVCYAKGNGVEVDLAETVRWLRKAAEQGLPQAQFNLGMCLSRGVGVEKNVVEGTMWLNSAAQQGHAEAERILKQWWGD
;
A
#
# COMPACT_ATOMS: atom_id res chain seq x y z
N MET A 1 -18.40 22.15 -3.42
CA MET A 1 -18.19 21.64 -2.10
C MET A 1 -16.78 21.10 -1.91
N ALA A 2 -16.21 21.39 -0.80
CA ALA A 2 -14.85 20.94 -0.57
C ALA A 2 -14.82 19.46 -0.20
N ILE A 3 -13.84 18.77 -0.71
CA ILE A 3 -13.51 17.43 -0.25
C ILE A 3 -13.07 17.57 1.20
N SER A 4 -13.44 16.63 2.05
CA SER A 4 -13.00 16.67 3.44
C SER A 4 -11.48 16.54 3.47
N LYS A 5 -10.88 17.04 4.53
CA LYS A 5 -9.41 16.98 4.65
C LYS A 5 -8.91 15.54 4.63
N GLN A 6 -9.69 14.60 5.18
CA GLN A 6 -9.32 13.20 5.14
C GLN A 6 -9.41 12.65 3.73
N GLU A 7 -10.43 13.07 2.97
CA GLU A 7 -10.61 12.60 1.59
C GLU A 7 -9.62 13.25 0.65
N ALA A 8 -9.31 14.55 0.91
CA ALA A 8 -8.27 15.21 0.14
C ALA A 8 -6.96 14.46 0.29
N ALA A 9 -6.91 13.66 1.31
CA ALA A 9 -5.83 12.78 1.62
C ALA A 9 -4.53 13.51 1.87
N TRP A 10 -3.76 12.97 2.72
CA TRP A 10 -2.39 13.41 2.91
C TRP A 10 -1.61 13.16 1.63
N GLN A 11 -1.02 14.21 1.09
CA GLN A 11 -0.15 14.10 -0.08
C GLN A 11 1.26 14.45 0.37
N PRO A 12 2.19 13.50 0.29
CA PRO A 12 3.55 13.80 0.71
C PRO A 12 4.16 14.83 -0.21
N LYS A 13 4.78 15.83 0.39
CA LYS A 13 5.58 16.79 -0.35
C LYS A 13 7.02 16.29 -0.39
N PRO A 14 7.81 16.69 -1.39
CA PRO A 14 9.21 16.24 -1.44
C PRO A 14 9.98 16.49 -0.14
N ASP A 15 9.69 17.60 0.56
CA ASP A 15 10.38 17.96 1.79
C ASP A 15 10.03 17.02 2.95
N ASP A 16 8.91 16.29 2.86
CA ASP A 16 8.47 15.39 3.92
C ASP A 16 9.18 14.04 3.87
N VAL A 17 9.82 13.72 2.75
CA VAL A 17 10.37 12.38 2.54
C VAL A 17 11.50 12.03 3.51
N PRO A 18 12.46 12.92 3.83
CA PRO A 18 13.49 12.54 4.79
C PRO A 18 12.94 12.16 6.15
N GLN A 19 11.97 12.93 6.66
CA GLN A 19 11.33 12.62 7.94
C GLN A 19 10.53 11.33 7.82
N LEU A 20 9.84 11.14 6.71
CA LEU A 20 9.06 9.94 6.45
C LEU A 20 9.95 8.70 6.43
N MET A 21 11.14 8.81 5.84
CA MET A 21 12.10 7.70 5.84
C MET A 21 12.54 7.35 7.25
N ASP A 22 12.81 8.35 8.07
CA ASP A 22 13.20 8.10 9.46
C ASP A 22 12.10 7.39 10.23
N GLU A 23 10.86 7.82 10.05
CA GLU A 23 9.72 7.21 10.74
C GLU A 23 9.48 5.78 10.23
N ALA A 24 9.61 5.57 8.94
CA ALA A 24 9.43 4.26 8.34
C ALA A 24 10.51 3.29 8.81
N ASP A 25 11.76 3.77 8.86
CA ASP A 25 12.88 2.97 9.36
C ASP A 25 12.70 2.63 10.84
N ALA A 26 12.04 3.52 11.59
CA ALA A 26 11.76 3.27 13.00
C ALA A 26 10.60 2.29 13.21
N GLY A 27 9.95 1.85 12.14
CA GLY A 27 8.90 0.82 12.22
C GLY A 27 7.48 1.34 12.16
N ASN A 28 7.26 2.63 11.87
CA ASN A 28 5.91 3.18 11.80
C ASN A 28 5.21 2.68 10.54
N ALA A 29 4.14 1.89 10.71
CA ALA A 29 3.47 1.25 9.58
C ALA A 29 2.84 2.25 8.62
N ILE A 30 2.23 3.31 9.14
CA ILE A 30 1.62 4.33 8.28
C ILE A 30 2.70 5.05 7.48
N SER A 31 3.83 5.36 8.11
CA SER A 31 4.96 5.99 7.41
C SER A 31 5.54 5.08 6.35
N GLN A 32 5.61 3.77 6.62
CA GLN A 32 6.06 2.79 5.64
C GLN A 32 5.12 2.76 4.44
N TYR A 33 3.82 2.73 4.69
CA TYR A 33 2.83 2.78 3.62
C TYR A 33 3.00 4.06 2.79
N ASN A 34 3.08 5.19 3.47
CA ASN A 34 3.20 6.49 2.80
C ASN A 34 4.49 6.58 1.99
N LEU A 35 5.58 6.03 2.52
CA LEU A 35 6.85 6.00 1.78
C LEU A 35 6.72 5.14 0.53
N GLY A 36 6.04 4.01 0.63
CA GLY A 36 5.75 3.17 -0.55
C GLY A 36 4.99 3.96 -1.60
N VAL A 37 4.02 4.77 -1.20
CA VAL A 37 3.25 5.62 -2.12
C VAL A 37 4.17 6.65 -2.78
N CYS A 38 5.10 7.23 -2.03
CA CYS A 38 6.07 8.18 -2.60
C CYS A 38 6.89 7.55 -3.72
N TYR A 39 7.36 6.33 -3.51
CA TYR A 39 8.11 5.62 -4.55
C TYR A 39 7.25 5.25 -5.76
N ALA A 40 5.98 4.98 -5.54
CA ALA A 40 5.08 4.67 -6.66
C ALA A 40 4.82 5.90 -7.53
N LYS A 41 4.73 7.07 -6.91
CA LYS A 41 4.36 8.31 -7.60
C LYS A 41 5.57 9.17 -7.97
N GLY A 42 6.72 8.91 -7.41
CA GLY A 42 7.89 9.76 -7.63
C GLY A 42 7.81 11.06 -6.85
N ASN A 43 7.20 11.07 -5.67
CA ASN A 43 7.08 12.24 -4.82
C ASN A 43 8.30 12.34 -3.92
N GLY A 44 9.23 13.25 -4.26
CA GLY A 44 10.44 13.45 -3.47
C GLY A 44 11.49 12.38 -3.62
N VAL A 45 11.22 11.34 -4.40
CA VAL A 45 12.15 10.26 -4.75
C VAL A 45 11.86 9.87 -6.18
N GLU A 46 12.79 9.21 -6.83
CA GLU A 46 12.53 8.66 -8.15
C GLU A 46 11.54 7.49 -8.04
N VAL A 47 10.70 7.34 -9.05
CA VAL A 47 9.77 6.20 -9.09
C VAL A 47 10.57 4.91 -9.02
N ASP A 48 10.18 4.04 -8.09
CA ASP A 48 10.81 2.73 -7.92
C ASP A 48 9.78 1.77 -7.37
N LEU A 49 9.17 0.99 -8.25
CA LEU A 49 8.08 0.10 -7.86
C LEU A 49 8.56 -1.05 -6.98
N ALA A 50 9.81 -1.47 -7.11
CA ALA A 50 10.35 -2.48 -6.20
C ALA A 50 10.43 -1.94 -4.77
N GLU A 51 10.84 -0.68 -4.62
CA GLU A 51 10.83 -0.04 -3.29
C GLU A 51 9.42 0.11 -2.76
N THR A 52 8.46 0.43 -3.64
CA THR A 52 7.06 0.50 -3.24
C THR A 52 6.64 -0.82 -2.60
N VAL A 53 6.91 -1.94 -3.27
CA VAL A 53 6.51 -3.26 -2.75
C VAL A 53 7.21 -3.56 -1.44
N ARG A 54 8.50 -3.22 -1.33
CA ARG A 54 9.26 -3.48 -0.12
C ARG A 54 8.65 -2.77 1.09
N TRP A 55 8.30 -1.50 0.94
CA TRP A 55 7.71 -0.74 2.04
C TRP A 55 6.27 -1.16 2.32
N LEU A 56 5.49 -1.44 1.26
CA LEU A 56 4.14 -1.95 1.45
C LEU A 56 4.14 -3.27 2.21
N ARG A 57 5.11 -4.15 1.92
CA ARG A 57 5.20 -5.43 2.62
C ARG A 57 5.46 -5.22 4.11
N LYS A 58 6.36 -4.30 4.45
CA LYS A 58 6.64 -4.01 5.86
C LYS A 58 5.39 -3.54 6.59
N ALA A 59 4.65 -2.61 5.98
CA ALA A 59 3.43 -2.10 6.59
C ALA A 59 2.34 -3.17 6.64
N ALA A 60 2.22 -3.99 5.60
CA ALA A 60 1.23 -5.07 5.53
C ALA A 60 1.49 -6.11 6.62
N GLU A 61 2.75 -6.44 6.86
CA GLU A 61 3.13 -7.40 7.89
C GLU A 61 2.78 -6.90 9.29
N GLN A 62 2.67 -5.59 9.46
CA GLN A 62 2.21 -5.00 10.71
C GLN A 62 0.69 -4.95 10.81
N GLY A 63 -0.02 -5.38 9.77
CA GLY A 63 -1.47 -5.48 9.80
C GLY A 63 -2.21 -4.29 9.21
N LEU A 64 -1.52 -3.35 8.56
CA LEU A 64 -2.18 -2.17 7.99
C LEU A 64 -3.01 -2.59 6.77
N PRO A 65 -4.35 -2.47 6.80
CA PRO A 65 -5.18 -3.02 5.71
C PRO A 65 -4.95 -2.35 4.36
N GLN A 66 -4.70 -1.03 4.32
CA GLN A 66 -4.41 -0.35 3.07
C GLN A 66 -3.14 -0.91 2.42
N ALA A 67 -2.14 -1.21 3.24
CA ALA A 67 -0.89 -1.78 2.72
C ALA A 67 -1.11 -3.22 2.26
N GLN A 68 -1.89 -4.00 3.00
CA GLN A 68 -2.23 -5.36 2.60
C GLN A 68 -2.95 -5.38 1.26
N PHE A 69 -3.92 -4.48 1.09
CA PHE A 69 -4.64 -4.38 -0.17
C PHE A 69 -3.69 -4.03 -1.32
N ASN A 70 -2.88 -2.99 -1.14
CA ASN A 70 -1.99 -2.55 -2.21
C ASN A 70 -0.92 -3.59 -2.53
N LEU A 71 -0.36 -4.24 -1.50
CA LEU A 71 0.60 -5.32 -1.72
C LEU A 71 -0.06 -6.48 -2.47
N GLY A 72 -1.28 -6.84 -2.06
CA GLY A 72 -2.03 -7.90 -2.72
C GLY A 72 -2.25 -7.61 -4.19
N MET A 73 -2.59 -6.38 -4.53
CA MET A 73 -2.77 -5.98 -5.92
C MET A 73 -1.45 -6.02 -6.70
N CYS A 74 -0.37 -5.55 -6.10
CA CYS A 74 0.95 -5.60 -6.75
C CYS A 74 1.37 -7.03 -7.05
N LEU A 75 1.21 -7.93 -6.09
CA LEU A 75 1.55 -9.33 -6.27
C LEU A 75 0.67 -9.99 -7.33
N SER A 76 -0.62 -9.70 -7.31
CA SER A 76 -1.56 -10.31 -8.24
C SER A 76 -1.33 -9.87 -9.69
N ARG A 77 -0.78 -8.68 -9.87
CA ARG A 77 -0.54 -8.10 -11.20
C ARG A 77 0.92 -8.15 -11.63
N GLY A 78 1.82 -8.44 -10.71
CA GLY A 78 3.25 -8.42 -11.01
C GLY A 78 3.80 -7.01 -11.17
N VAL A 79 3.37 -6.09 -10.33
CA VAL A 79 3.84 -4.69 -10.36
C VAL A 79 4.90 -4.52 -9.28
N GLY A 80 6.13 -4.23 -9.69
CA GLY A 80 7.26 -4.04 -8.78
C GLY A 80 7.75 -5.32 -8.12
N VAL A 81 7.18 -6.47 -8.47
CA VAL A 81 7.50 -7.76 -7.89
C VAL A 81 7.03 -8.82 -8.87
N GLU A 82 7.62 -10.01 -8.79
CA GLU A 82 7.18 -11.12 -9.60
C GLU A 82 5.73 -11.46 -9.28
N LYS A 83 4.93 -11.70 -10.32
CA LYS A 83 3.51 -12.00 -10.17
C LYS A 83 3.31 -13.26 -9.32
N ASN A 84 2.47 -13.16 -8.31
CA ASN A 84 2.12 -14.27 -7.44
C ASN A 84 0.69 -14.09 -6.98
N VAL A 85 -0.25 -14.70 -7.74
CA VAL A 85 -1.68 -14.54 -7.48
C VAL A 85 -2.07 -15.17 -6.16
N VAL A 86 -1.43 -16.26 -5.78
CA VAL A 86 -1.74 -16.95 -4.52
C VAL A 86 -1.41 -16.04 -3.34
N GLU A 87 -0.19 -15.53 -3.28
CA GLU A 87 0.17 -14.63 -2.19
C GLU A 87 -0.64 -13.34 -2.24
N GLY A 88 -0.87 -12.82 -3.43
CA GLY A 88 -1.69 -11.62 -3.59
C GLY A 88 -3.09 -11.80 -3.02
N THR A 89 -3.71 -12.94 -3.31
CA THR A 89 -5.04 -13.25 -2.78
C THR A 89 -5.03 -13.37 -1.26
N MET A 90 -3.97 -13.95 -0.69
CA MET A 90 -3.85 -14.05 0.77
C MET A 90 -3.83 -12.67 1.42
N TRP A 91 -3.07 -11.72 0.85
CA TRP A 91 -3.04 -10.37 1.38
C TRP A 91 -4.37 -9.65 1.21
N LEU A 92 -5.05 -9.86 0.07
CA LEU A 92 -6.38 -9.29 -0.13
C LEU A 92 -7.38 -9.85 0.89
N ASN A 93 -7.30 -11.15 1.18
CA ASN A 93 -8.14 -11.75 2.22
C ASN A 93 -7.87 -11.11 3.58
N SER A 94 -6.60 -10.88 3.91
CA SER A 94 -6.25 -10.26 5.20
C SER A 94 -6.86 -8.87 5.32
N ALA A 95 -6.78 -8.08 4.25
CA ALA A 95 -7.39 -6.75 4.25
C ALA A 95 -8.91 -6.82 4.36
N ALA A 96 -9.52 -7.75 3.63
CA ALA A 96 -10.98 -7.92 3.64
C ALA A 96 -11.48 -8.31 5.03
N GLN A 97 -10.74 -9.16 5.73
CA GLN A 97 -11.10 -9.57 7.09
C GLN A 97 -11.09 -8.40 8.05
N GLN A 98 -10.36 -7.35 7.75
CA GLN A 98 -10.35 -6.12 8.55
C GLN A 98 -11.40 -5.12 8.07
N GLY A 99 -12.25 -5.50 7.12
CA GLY A 99 -13.31 -4.63 6.63
C GLY A 99 -12.90 -3.72 5.49
N HIS A 100 -11.81 -4.01 4.79
CA HIS A 100 -11.39 -3.20 3.65
C HIS A 100 -12.33 -3.48 2.47
N ALA A 101 -13.21 -2.52 2.17
CA ALA A 101 -14.30 -2.72 1.23
C ALA A 101 -13.80 -3.04 -0.18
N GLU A 102 -12.74 -2.37 -0.64
CA GLU A 102 -12.20 -2.64 -1.97
C GLU A 102 -11.66 -4.05 -2.09
N ALA A 103 -10.98 -4.54 -1.02
CA ALA A 103 -10.47 -5.90 -1.03
C ALA A 103 -11.62 -6.91 -1.13
N GLU A 104 -12.70 -6.68 -0.37
CA GLU A 104 -13.87 -7.54 -0.43
C GLU A 104 -14.46 -7.55 -1.83
N ARG A 105 -14.59 -6.37 -2.43
CA ARG A 105 -15.16 -6.23 -3.76
C ARG A 105 -14.31 -6.96 -4.81
N ILE A 106 -13.00 -6.79 -4.75
CA ILE A 106 -12.08 -7.41 -5.69
C ILE A 106 -12.12 -8.93 -5.57
N LEU A 107 -12.15 -9.45 -4.34
CA LEU A 107 -12.20 -10.90 -4.13
C LEU A 107 -13.49 -11.50 -4.68
N LYS A 108 -14.62 -10.83 -4.48
CA LYS A 108 -15.88 -11.29 -5.04
C LYS A 108 -15.84 -11.26 -6.57
N GLN A 109 -15.25 -10.21 -7.13
CA GLN A 109 -15.14 -10.06 -8.57
C GLN A 109 -14.30 -11.18 -9.18
N TRP A 110 -13.22 -11.57 -8.50
CA TRP A 110 -12.27 -12.56 -9.03
C TRP A 110 -12.71 -13.99 -8.76
N TRP A 111 -13.24 -14.24 -7.58
CA TRP A 111 -13.49 -15.61 -7.11
C TRP A 111 -14.96 -15.92 -6.92
N GLY A 112 -15.83 -14.95 -7.13
CA GLY A 112 -17.25 -15.09 -6.91
C GLY A 112 -17.61 -15.02 -5.44
N ASP A 113 -18.79 -15.47 -5.12
CA ASP A 113 -19.27 -15.46 -3.74
C ASP A 113 -18.64 -16.62 -2.93
#